data_714567bb1651706aa852670232416866
#
_entry.id   714567bb1651706aa852670232416866
#
_cell.length_a   1.000
_cell.length_b   1.000
_cell.length_c   1.000
_cell.angle_alpha   90.00
_cell.angle_beta   90.00
_cell.angle_gamma   90.00
#
_symmetry.space_group_name_H-M   'P 1'
#
loop_
_entity.id
_entity.type
_entity.pdbx_description
1 polymer ?
#
loop_
_entity_poly.entity_id
_entity_poly.type
_entity_poly.pdbx_seq_one_letter_code
_entity_poly.pdbx_strand_id
1 'polypeptide(L)'
;RVALARARELLDGVLRSCLLALGRRDVSCRAMRRRLRAGCAPLDLFSYCNSTPTPNCTEHVDRGLLHAIVASPVPGLELRAPPDGVGAPRWTTPLELWPGLTAHRDVIILVNHELQQLSAEPAGVDDEISSPWAGEPLVACTHRVTRAAGRRRLSISYELRRWRE
;
A
#
# COMPACT_ATOMS: atom_id res chain seq x y z
N ARG A 1 4.42 1.09 -24.23
CA ARG A 1 4.07 2.37 -23.56
C ARG A 1 2.58 2.43 -23.22
N VAL A 2 1.66 2.13 -24.16
CA VAL A 2 0.20 2.18 -23.94
C VAL A 2 -0.24 1.27 -22.78
N ALA A 3 0.29 0.04 -22.69
CA ALA A 3 -0.08 -0.90 -21.64
C ALA A 3 0.31 -0.39 -20.22
N LEU A 4 1.47 0.24 -20.08
CA LEU A 4 1.92 0.81 -18.80
C LEU A 4 1.09 2.03 -18.40
N ALA A 5 0.69 2.86 -19.36
CA ALA A 5 -0.21 3.99 -19.08
C ALA A 5 -1.56 3.49 -18.56
N ARG A 6 -2.15 2.49 -19.20
CA ARG A 6 -3.41 1.87 -18.77
C ARG A 6 -3.28 1.20 -17.39
N ALA A 7 -2.19 0.48 -17.14
CA ALA A 7 -1.94 -0.11 -15.82
C ALA A 7 -1.87 0.96 -14.74
N ARG A 8 -1.17 2.07 -14.99
CA ARG A 8 -1.10 3.20 -14.09
C ARG A 8 -2.48 3.82 -13.80
N GLU A 9 -3.26 4.09 -14.84
CA GLU A 9 -4.61 4.66 -14.71
C GLU A 9 -5.53 3.74 -13.88
N LEU A 10 -5.47 2.43 -14.14
CA LEU A 10 -6.26 1.44 -13.41
C LEU A 10 -5.86 1.42 -11.93
N LEU A 11 -4.57 1.30 -11.62
CA LEU A 11 -4.08 1.25 -10.24
C LEU A 11 -4.35 2.57 -9.50
N ASP A 12 -4.20 3.72 -10.15
CA ASP A 12 -4.57 5.02 -9.58
C ASP A 12 -6.06 5.07 -9.23
N GLY A 13 -6.92 4.63 -10.14
CA GLY A 13 -8.37 4.56 -9.91
C GLY A 13 -8.74 3.64 -8.75
N VAL A 14 -8.13 2.46 -8.67
CA VAL A 14 -8.33 1.51 -7.56
C VAL A 14 -7.92 2.13 -6.22
N LEU A 15 -6.71 2.67 -6.13
CA LEU A 15 -6.22 3.26 -4.86
C LEU A 15 -7.03 4.47 -4.42
N ARG A 16 -7.47 5.32 -5.34
CA ARG A 16 -8.37 6.43 -5.01
C ARG A 16 -9.73 5.96 -4.52
N SER A 17 -10.27 4.91 -5.12
CA SER A 17 -11.52 4.31 -4.67
C SER A 17 -11.40 3.71 -3.27
N CYS A 18 -10.31 3.01 -2.99
CA CYS A 18 -10.01 2.48 -1.66
C CYS A 18 -9.88 3.62 -0.63
N LEU A 19 -9.16 4.68 -0.98
CA LEU A 19 -8.98 5.83 -0.11
C LEU A 19 -10.32 6.52 0.22
N LEU A 20 -11.21 6.65 -0.77
CA LEU A 20 -12.57 7.18 -0.57
C LEU A 20 -13.42 6.26 0.31
N ALA A 21 -13.27 4.95 0.16
CA ALA A 21 -13.99 3.97 0.97
C ALA A 21 -13.51 3.91 2.43
N LEU A 22 -12.22 4.19 2.66
CA LEU A 22 -11.63 4.27 4.00
C LEU A 22 -12.00 5.57 4.73
N GLY A 23 -12.34 6.63 4.00
CA GLY A 23 -12.72 7.92 4.59
C GLY A 23 -14.12 7.90 5.20
N ARG A 24 -14.38 8.88 6.08
CA ARG A 24 -15.72 9.08 6.63
C ARG A 24 -16.72 9.44 5.51
N ARG A 25 -17.88 8.83 5.54
CA ARG A 25 -18.96 9.11 4.57
C ARG A 25 -19.56 10.51 4.71
N ASP A 26 -19.39 11.14 5.88
CA ASP A 26 -19.89 12.47 6.23
C ASP A 26 -18.97 13.62 5.80
N VAL A 27 -17.70 13.34 5.48
CA VAL A 27 -16.76 14.35 4.98
C VAL A 27 -17.02 14.56 3.48
N SER A 28 -17.30 15.80 3.11
CA SER A 28 -17.57 16.13 1.71
C SER A 28 -16.37 15.66 0.84
N CYS A 29 -16.66 14.86 -0.19
CA CYS A 29 -15.64 14.37 -1.15
C CYS A 29 -14.77 15.50 -1.72
N ARG A 30 -15.22 16.74 -1.61
CA ARG A 30 -14.53 17.93 -2.09
C ARG A 30 -13.36 18.35 -1.17
N ALA A 31 -13.55 18.29 0.16
CA ALA A 31 -12.49 18.57 1.14
C ALA A 31 -11.40 17.50 1.08
N MET A 32 -11.80 16.22 1.00
CA MET A 32 -10.88 15.10 0.84
C MET A 32 -10.10 15.18 -0.49
N ARG A 33 -10.75 15.55 -1.60
CA ARG A 33 -10.09 15.77 -2.89
C ARG A 33 -9.07 16.92 -2.88
N ARG A 34 -9.30 17.98 -2.09
CA ARG A 34 -8.33 19.08 -1.92
C ARG A 34 -7.11 18.63 -1.11
N ARG A 35 -7.29 17.86 -0.02
CA ARG A 35 -6.19 17.34 0.81
C ARG A 35 -5.41 16.20 0.14
N LEU A 36 -6.08 15.40 -0.69
CA LEU A 36 -5.53 14.22 -1.36
C LEU A 36 -5.21 14.47 -2.84
N ARG A 37 -4.83 15.68 -3.22
CA ARG A 37 -4.26 15.89 -4.55
C ARG A 37 -3.07 14.98 -4.69
N ALA A 38 -3.24 13.91 -5.46
CA ALA A 38 -2.17 12.97 -5.72
C ALA A 38 -1.05 13.68 -6.46
N GLY A 39 0.10 13.66 -5.86
CA GLY A 39 1.35 14.09 -6.47
C GLY A 39 1.84 13.08 -7.50
N CYS A 40 3.11 13.18 -7.85
CA CYS A 40 3.77 12.20 -8.70
C CYS A 40 3.72 10.83 -8.04
N ALA A 41 2.82 9.98 -8.53
CA ALA A 41 2.70 8.60 -8.09
C ALA A 41 3.58 7.72 -8.99
N PRO A 42 4.65 7.12 -8.47
CA PRO A 42 5.51 6.26 -9.26
C PRO A 42 4.81 4.94 -9.59
N LEU A 43 4.96 4.50 -10.84
CA LEU A 43 4.72 3.12 -11.25
C LEU A 43 6.09 2.48 -11.42
N ASP A 44 6.40 1.54 -10.53
CA ASP A 44 7.69 0.88 -10.48
C ASP A 44 7.62 -0.55 -11.00
N LEU A 45 8.63 -0.93 -11.73
CA LEU A 45 8.83 -2.27 -12.26
C LEU A 45 10.12 -2.84 -11.69
N PHE A 46 10.01 -3.77 -10.76
CA PHE A 46 11.15 -4.41 -10.14
C PHE A 46 11.41 -5.79 -10.75
N SER A 47 12.69 -6.08 -10.97
CA SER A 47 13.16 -7.38 -11.40
C SER A 47 14.19 -7.90 -10.40
N TYR A 48 13.78 -8.80 -9.55
CA TYR A 48 14.62 -9.42 -8.53
C TYR A 48 15.26 -10.70 -9.08
N CYS A 49 16.57 -10.68 -9.25
CA CYS A 49 17.30 -11.79 -9.86
C CYS A 49 17.71 -12.88 -8.86
N ASN A 50 17.62 -12.61 -7.56
CA ASN A 50 17.95 -13.55 -6.47
C ASN A 50 19.39 -14.12 -6.53
N SER A 51 20.32 -13.41 -7.15
CA SER A 51 21.72 -13.85 -7.37
C SER A 51 22.64 -13.63 -6.17
N THR A 52 22.22 -12.77 -5.22
CA THR A 52 23.02 -12.43 -4.03
C THR A 52 22.42 -13.05 -2.76
N PRO A 53 23.22 -13.28 -1.70
CA PRO A 53 22.71 -13.80 -0.42
C PRO A 53 21.83 -12.81 0.37
N THR A 54 21.87 -11.52 0.01
CA THR A 54 21.10 -10.46 0.69
C THR A 54 19.62 -10.47 0.31
N PRO A 55 18.71 -10.00 1.19
CA PRO A 55 17.31 -9.78 0.83
C PRO A 55 17.20 -8.87 -0.40
N ASN A 56 16.20 -9.09 -1.24
CA ASN A 56 15.92 -8.24 -2.39
C ASN A 56 15.52 -6.82 -1.98
N CYS A 57 14.78 -6.71 -0.87
CA CYS A 57 14.45 -5.45 -0.23
C CYS A 57 14.33 -5.69 1.28
N THR A 58 15.04 -4.90 2.08
CA THR A 58 14.98 -4.96 3.54
C THR A 58 13.63 -4.49 4.06
N GLU A 59 13.33 -4.77 5.32
CA GLU A 59 12.08 -4.33 5.93
C GLU A 59 11.97 -2.80 5.95
N HIS A 60 10.79 -2.31 5.58
CA HIS A 60 10.48 -0.88 5.53
C HIS A 60 8.96 -0.64 5.52
N VAL A 61 8.60 0.61 5.65
CA VAL A 61 7.26 1.14 5.39
C VAL A 61 7.39 2.18 4.29
N ASP A 62 6.53 2.14 3.29
CA ASP A 62 6.49 3.15 2.24
C ASP A 62 5.95 4.49 2.74
N ARG A 63 6.38 5.57 2.08
CA ARG A 63 6.10 6.93 2.56
C ARG A 63 4.72 7.45 2.21
N GLY A 64 4.14 7.01 1.08
CA GLY A 64 2.90 7.55 0.52
C GLY A 64 1.64 7.27 1.33
N LEU A 65 0.50 7.35 0.66
CA LEU A 65 -0.82 7.08 1.24
C LEU A 65 -1.15 5.58 1.17
N LEU A 66 -1.13 5.06 -0.04
CA LEU A 66 -1.42 3.65 -0.34
C LEU A 66 -0.44 3.12 -1.39
N HIS A 67 -0.14 1.85 -1.30
CA HIS A 67 0.70 1.14 -2.25
C HIS A 67 -0.05 -0.06 -2.82
N ALA A 68 -0.14 -0.14 -4.12
CA ALA A 68 -0.71 -1.26 -4.86
C ALA A 68 0.42 -2.14 -5.41
N ILE A 69 0.42 -3.42 -5.10
CA ILE A 69 1.38 -4.41 -5.59
C ILE A 69 0.61 -5.49 -6.32
N VAL A 70 0.88 -5.69 -7.61
CA VAL A 70 0.27 -6.79 -8.36
C VAL A 70 0.79 -8.12 -7.82
N ALA A 71 -0.13 -9.03 -7.48
CA ALA A 71 0.22 -10.33 -6.94
C ALA A 71 1.13 -11.11 -7.92
N SER A 72 2.29 -11.54 -7.43
CA SER A 72 3.29 -12.27 -8.22
C SER A 72 3.14 -13.79 -8.00
N PRO A 73 3.31 -14.62 -9.05
CA PRO A 73 3.34 -16.08 -8.90
C PRO A 73 4.62 -16.57 -8.23
N VAL A 74 5.62 -15.70 -8.11
CA VAL A 74 6.88 -16.02 -7.43
C VAL A 74 6.83 -15.42 -6.04
N PRO A 75 7.01 -16.22 -4.97
CA PRO A 75 7.00 -15.75 -3.60
C PRO A 75 8.12 -14.74 -3.33
N GLY A 76 8.12 -14.14 -2.15
CA GLY A 76 9.16 -13.24 -1.69
C GLY A 76 8.62 -11.97 -1.03
N LEU A 77 7.44 -11.48 -1.38
CA LEU A 77 6.80 -10.42 -0.61
C LEU A 77 6.33 -11.00 0.73
N GLU A 78 6.78 -10.41 1.83
CA GLU A 78 6.36 -10.72 3.18
C GLU A 78 5.86 -9.46 3.88
N LEU A 79 4.77 -9.60 4.60
CA LEU A 79 4.12 -8.56 5.37
C LEU A 79 4.31 -8.87 6.86
N ARG A 80 4.52 -7.84 7.65
CA ARG A 80 4.61 -7.97 9.11
C ARG A 80 3.20 -7.93 9.68
N ALA A 81 2.63 -9.08 9.95
CA ALA A 81 1.32 -9.20 10.57
C ALA A 81 1.37 -8.69 12.01
N PRO A 82 0.31 -8.02 12.49
CA PRO A 82 0.18 -7.72 13.91
C PRO A 82 0.20 -9.01 14.72
N PRO A 83 0.59 -8.96 16.00
CA PRO A 83 0.57 -10.14 16.85
C PRO A 83 -0.88 -10.63 17.04
N ASP A 84 -1.07 -11.94 16.95
CA ASP A 84 -2.33 -12.59 17.32
C ASP A 84 -2.41 -12.62 18.86
N GLY A 85 -2.81 -11.52 19.48
CA GLY A 85 -2.84 -11.36 20.93
C GLY A 85 -1.47 -11.01 21.54
N VAL A 86 -0.97 -11.82 22.50
CA VAL A 86 0.25 -11.51 23.28
C VAL A 86 1.56 -11.89 22.54
N GLY A 87 1.47 -12.41 21.34
CA GLY A 87 2.64 -12.87 20.56
C GLY A 87 3.49 -11.74 19.96
N ALA A 88 4.70 -12.05 19.51
CA ALA A 88 5.52 -11.15 18.72
C ALA A 88 4.97 -11.03 17.27
N PRO A 89 5.12 -9.86 16.62
CA PRO A 89 4.76 -9.72 15.22
C PRO A 89 5.48 -10.75 14.37
N ARG A 90 4.76 -11.41 13.46
CA ARG A 90 5.33 -12.43 12.56
C ARG A 90 5.35 -11.96 11.11
N TRP A 91 6.32 -12.48 10.36
CA TRP A 91 6.33 -12.34 8.92
C TRP A 91 5.39 -13.38 8.30
N THR A 92 4.57 -12.93 7.35
CA THR A 92 3.63 -13.76 6.64
C THR A 92 3.58 -13.37 5.17
N THR A 93 3.23 -14.29 4.32
CA THR A 93 3.06 -14.01 2.89
C THR A 93 1.62 -13.57 2.58
N PRO A 94 1.39 -12.81 1.50
CA PRO A 94 0.03 -12.49 1.07
C PRO A 94 -0.84 -13.73 0.84
N LEU A 95 -0.26 -14.83 0.36
CA LEU A 95 -1.00 -16.05 0.10
C LEU A 95 -1.47 -16.76 1.40
N GLU A 96 -0.68 -16.66 2.47
CA GLU A 96 -1.09 -17.15 3.79
C GLU A 96 -2.23 -16.31 4.39
N LEU A 97 -2.20 -14.99 4.18
CA LEU A 97 -3.28 -14.09 4.62
C LEU A 97 -4.55 -14.24 3.79
N TRP A 98 -4.39 -14.45 2.49
CA TRP A 98 -5.49 -14.56 1.53
C TRP A 98 -5.29 -15.78 0.63
N PRO A 99 -5.72 -16.98 1.06
CA PRO A 99 -5.50 -18.23 0.31
C PRO A 99 -6.11 -18.26 -1.11
N GLY A 100 -7.11 -17.38 -1.36
CA GLY A 100 -7.72 -17.20 -2.69
C GLY A 100 -6.99 -16.25 -3.62
N LEU A 101 -5.86 -15.65 -3.20
CA LEU A 101 -5.11 -14.70 -3.99
C LEU A 101 -4.61 -15.30 -5.30
N THR A 102 -4.93 -14.65 -6.41
CA THR A 102 -4.57 -15.11 -7.76
C THR A 102 -3.51 -14.21 -8.36
N ALA A 103 -2.35 -14.78 -8.68
CA ALA A 103 -1.25 -14.07 -9.32
C ALA A 103 -1.69 -13.41 -10.65
N HIS A 104 -1.16 -12.21 -10.93
CA HIS A 104 -1.45 -11.38 -12.10
C HIS A 104 -2.90 -10.87 -12.24
N ARG A 105 -3.80 -11.27 -11.34
CA ARG A 105 -5.20 -10.82 -11.34
C ARG A 105 -5.52 -9.93 -10.15
N ASP A 106 -4.95 -10.27 -9.01
CA ASP A 106 -5.25 -9.56 -7.77
C ASP A 106 -4.16 -8.53 -7.45
N VAL A 107 -4.57 -7.52 -6.72
CA VAL A 107 -3.70 -6.43 -6.27
C VAL A 107 -3.74 -6.40 -4.75
N ILE A 108 -2.56 -6.42 -4.15
CA ILE A 108 -2.37 -6.26 -2.72
C ILE A 108 -2.27 -4.76 -2.44
N ILE A 109 -3.09 -4.26 -1.52
CA ILE A 109 -3.09 -2.84 -1.16
C ILE A 109 -2.56 -2.70 0.26
N LEU A 110 -1.50 -1.90 0.42
CA LEU A 110 -0.87 -1.62 1.69
C LEU A 110 -1.14 -0.18 2.12
N VAL A 111 -1.39 0.01 3.41
CA VAL A 111 -1.42 1.32 4.05
C VAL A 111 0.02 1.79 4.25
N ASN A 112 0.31 3.03 3.87
CA ASN A 112 1.62 3.64 4.00
C ASN A 112 1.67 4.70 5.10
N HIS A 113 2.88 5.21 5.36
CA HIS A 113 3.17 6.09 6.49
C HIS A 113 2.33 7.39 6.53
N GLU A 114 2.18 8.08 5.38
CA GLU A 114 1.38 9.32 5.33
C GLU A 114 -0.10 9.07 5.66
N LEU A 115 -0.65 7.92 5.25
CA LEU A 115 -2.04 7.59 5.55
C LEU A 115 -2.22 7.23 7.02
N GLN A 116 -1.26 6.52 7.61
CA GLN A 116 -1.24 6.29 9.07
C GLN A 116 -1.25 7.61 9.84
N GLN A 117 -0.37 8.55 9.49
CA GLN A 117 -0.31 9.86 10.16
C GLN A 117 -1.66 10.61 10.04
N LEU A 118 -2.21 10.69 8.84
CA LEU A 118 -3.50 11.36 8.60
C LEU A 118 -4.65 10.73 9.38
N SER A 119 -4.64 9.40 9.54
CA SER A 119 -5.68 8.70 10.29
C SER A 119 -5.55 8.87 11.81
N ALA A 120 -4.37 9.20 12.30
CA ALA A 120 -4.10 9.44 13.72
C ALA A 120 -4.30 10.91 14.14
N GLU A 121 -4.42 11.85 13.18
CA GLU A 121 -4.67 13.25 13.50
C GLU A 121 -6.03 13.42 14.18
N PRO A 122 -6.10 14.05 15.39
CA PRO A 122 -7.37 14.33 16.02
C PRO A 122 -8.21 15.27 15.17
N ALA A 123 -9.53 15.11 15.25
CA ALA A 123 -10.43 16.09 14.63
C ALA A 123 -10.16 17.48 15.24
N GLY A 124 -9.75 18.44 14.41
CA GLY A 124 -9.52 19.81 14.86
C GLY A 124 -10.79 20.42 15.41
N VAL A 125 -10.66 21.15 16.52
CA VAL A 125 -11.81 21.74 17.26
C VAL A 125 -12.44 22.89 16.47
N ASP A 126 -11.70 23.52 15.53
CA ASP A 126 -12.10 24.76 14.86
C ASP A 126 -12.23 24.66 13.32
N ASP A 127 -11.93 23.52 12.75
CA ASP A 127 -12.10 23.31 11.31
C ASP A 127 -13.35 22.48 11.03
N GLU A 128 -14.19 22.94 10.11
CA GLU A 128 -15.26 22.14 9.44
C GLU A 128 -14.73 20.82 8.84
N ILE A 129 -13.47 20.51 9.07
CA ILE A 129 -12.74 19.35 8.56
C ILE A 129 -12.31 18.50 9.76
N SER A 130 -13.27 17.87 10.43
CA SER A 130 -12.99 16.74 11.33
C SER A 130 -12.14 15.69 10.59
N SER A 131 -11.26 14.98 11.32
CA SER A 131 -10.48 13.88 10.76
C SER A 131 -11.35 13.04 9.81
N PRO A 132 -10.91 12.74 8.59
CA PRO A 132 -11.68 11.92 7.67
C PRO A 132 -11.92 10.48 8.17
N TRP A 133 -11.31 10.10 9.30
CA TRP A 133 -11.35 8.74 9.83
C TRP A 133 -12.31 8.63 11.02
N ALA A 134 -13.25 7.71 10.92
CA ALA A 134 -14.26 7.45 11.95
C ALA A 134 -13.87 6.31 12.91
N GLY A 135 -12.78 5.62 12.64
CA GLY A 135 -12.35 4.42 13.38
C GLY A 135 -11.02 4.59 14.08
N GLU A 136 -10.47 3.47 14.53
CA GLU A 136 -9.10 3.43 15.02
C GLU A 136 -8.10 3.87 13.95
N PRO A 137 -6.97 4.49 14.34
CA PRO A 137 -5.92 4.87 13.41
C PRO A 137 -5.45 3.69 12.56
N LEU A 138 -5.28 3.92 11.27
CA LEU A 138 -4.73 2.91 10.38
C LEU A 138 -3.25 2.67 10.71
N VAL A 139 -2.81 1.43 10.61
CA VAL A 139 -1.41 1.05 10.82
C VAL A 139 -0.74 0.84 9.48
N ALA A 140 0.38 1.52 9.27
CA ALA A 140 1.18 1.34 8.06
C ALA A 140 1.82 -0.05 8.02
N CYS A 141 1.76 -0.69 6.85
CA CYS A 141 2.22 -2.05 6.68
C CYS A 141 3.74 -2.11 6.51
N THR A 142 4.45 -2.61 7.51
CA THR A 142 5.85 -2.99 7.36
C THR A 142 5.94 -4.22 6.46
N HIS A 143 6.79 -4.15 5.46
CA HIS A 143 6.98 -5.26 4.51
C HIS A 143 8.43 -5.38 4.06
N ARG A 144 8.76 -6.52 3.45
CA ARG A 144 10.07 -6.80 2.87
C ARG A 144 9.93 -7.70 1.65
N VAL A 145 10.99 -7.81 0.86
CA VAL A 145 11.07 -8.79 -0.22
C VAL A 145 12.25 -9.71 0.02
N THR A 146 11.95 -10.95 0.36
CA THR A 146 12.92 -12.02 0.54
C THR A 146 13.32 -12.64 -0.80
N ARG A 147 14.32 -13.51 -0.78
CA ARG A 147 14.77 -14.22 -1.99
C ARG A 147 13.82 -15.38 -2.30
N ALA A 148 13.49 -15.54 -3.57
CA ALA A 148 12.87 -16.76 -4.08
C ALA A 148 13.95 -17.60 -4.74
N ALA A 149 14.42 -18.64 -4.08
CA ALA A 149 15.53 -19.48 -4.56
C ALA A 149 15.31 -19.94 -6.01
N GLY A 150 16.32 -19.70 -6.86
CA GLY A 150 16.36 -20.17 -8.26
C GLY A 150 15.35 -19.55 -9.22
N ARG A 151 14.56 -18.55 -8.80
CA ARG A 151 13.54 -17.94 -9.66
C ARG A 151 13.64 -16.42 -9.71
N ARG A 152 13.50 -15.85 -10.90
CA ARG A 152 13.37 -14.41 -11.08
C ARG A 152 11.96 -13.97 -10.68
N ARG A 153 11.87 -12.96 -9.81
CA ARG A 153 10.60 -12.35 -9.41
C ARG A 153 10.43 -11.01 -10.11
N LEU A 154 9.32 -10.85 -10.81
CA LEU A 154 8.87 -9.56 -11.32
C LEU A 154 7.81 -8.99 -10.37
N SER A 155 7.87 -7.69 -10.12
CA SER A 155 6.87 -6.96 -9.34
C SER A 155 6.49 -5.68 -10.06
N ILE A 156 5.20 -5.44 -10.15
CA ILE A 156 4.62 -4.18 -10.62
C ILE A 156 4.02 -3.54 -9.39
N SER A 157 4.41 -2.32 -9.09
CA SER A 157 3.87 -1.59 -7.96
C SER A 157 3.55 -0.14 -8.30
N TYR A 158 2.53 0.39 -7.66
CA TYR A 158 2.09 1.76 -7.84
C TYR A 158 1.82 2.39 -6.47
N GLU A 159 2.51 3.49 -6.17
CA GLU A 159 2.38 4.18 -4.90
C GLU A 159 1.59 5.49 -5.08
N LEU A 160 0.48 5.64 -4.37
CA LEU A 160 -0.28 6.87 -4.32
C LEU A 160 0.34 7.79 -3.27
N ARG A 161 0.86 8.93 -3.70
CA ARG A 161 1.50 9.92 -2.84
C ARG A 161 0.68 11.20 -2.75
N ARG A 162 0.83 11.90 -1.64
CA ARG A 162 0.30 13.23 -1.45
C ARG A 162 1.11 14.26 -2.25
N TRP A 163 0.44 15.24 -2.86
CA TRP A 163 1.12 16.40 -3.41
C TRP A 163 1.73 17.21 -2.26
N ARG A 164 3.03 17.45 -2.33
CA ARG A 164 3.71 18.46 -1.50
C ARG A 164 3.98 19.64 -2.41
N GLU A 165 3.48 20.82 -2.03
CA GLU A 165 3.85 22.10 -2.64
C GLU A 165 5.31 22.40 -2.36
#